data_de2c3670c0f7d19306527e8c0c996d0d
#
_entry.id   de2c3670c0f7d19306527e8c0c996d0d
#
_cell.length_a   1.000
_cell.length_b   1.000
_cell.length_c   1.000
_cell.angle_alpha   90.00
_cell.angle_beta   90.00
_cell.angle_gamma   90.00
#
_symmetry.space_group_name_H-M   'P 1'
#
loop_
_entity.id
_entity.type
_entity.pdbx_description
1 polymer ?
#
loop_
_entity_poly.entity_id
_entity_poly.type
_entity_poly.pdbx_seq_one_letter_code
_entity_poly.pdbx_strand_id
1 'polypeptide(L)'
;MVRVEKIEDEKDLDEVRILFKEYLEELNENLCFQHTDEELVSPLKKYGQPHGSLLLAYINDKPAGCIALQHLKEEGVCEMKRLYVRLGYRGKGIADALVEKLLSEAKQKGYKKMVLDTLERLQPAIKLYAKHGFVNTSAYYHNPLPGVVYMEKMLLPK
;
A
#
# COMPACT_ATOMS: atom_id res chain seq x y z
N MET A 1 -14.16 -6.23 -15.04
CA MET A 1 -13.93 -4.80 -14.83
C MET A 1 -13.45 -4.51 -13.40
N VAL A 2 -12.41 -3.72 -13.28
CA VAL A 2 -11.83 -3.41 -11.98
C VAL A 2 -12.52 -2.19 -11.38
N ARG A 3 -12.92 -2.29 -10.12
CA ARG A 3 -13.49 -1.17 -9.38
C ARG A 3 -12.64 -0.95 -8.11
N VAL A 4 -12.19 0.27 -7.87
CA VAL A 4 -11.41 0.59 -6.67
C VAL A 4 -12.23 1.52 -5.79
N GLU A 5 -12.39 1.14 -4.52
CA GLU A 5 -13.19 1.90 -3.57
C GLU A 5 -12.38 2.28 -2.34
N LYS A 6 -12.65 3.47 -1.81
CA LYS A 6 -12.09 3.88 -0.53
C LYS A 6 -12.90 3.25 0.60
N ILE A 7 -12.19 2.76 1.59
CA ILE A 7 -12.80 2.14 2.77
C ILE A 7 -12.74 3.14 3.92
N GLU A 8 -13.89 3.58 4.37
CA GLU A 8 -13.99 4.58 5.43
C GLU A 8 -14.85 4.14 6.60
N ASP A 9 -15.54 3.00 6.46
CA ASP A 9 -16.48 2.50 7.45
C ASP A 9 -16.05 1.17 8.04
N GLU A 10 -16.44 0.94 9.29
CA GLU A 10 -16.17 -0.33 9.97
C GLU A 10 -16.77 -1.53 9.25
N LYS A 11 -17.90 -1.34 8.58
CA LYS A 11 -18.61 -2.47 7.95
C LYS A 11 -17.79 -3.15 6.84
N ASP A 12 -16.86 -2.43 6.24
CA ASP A 12 -16.06 -2.97 5.14
C ASP A 12 -14.68 -3.48 5.59
N LEU A 13 -14.38 -3.39 6.90
CA LEU A 13 -13.06 -3.74 7.38
C LEU A 13 -12.79 -5.24 7.45
N ASP A 14 -13.83 -6.06 7.46
CA ASP A 14 -13.60 -7.51 7.49
C ASP A 14 -12.87 -7.97 6.24
N GLU A 15 -13.23 -7.45 5.07
CA GLU A 15 -12.52 -7.78 3.83
C GLU A 15 -11.08 -7.29 3.86
N VAL A 16 -10.87 -6.09 4.42
CA VAL A 16 -9.51 -5.54 4.57
C VAL A 16 -8.67 -6.48 5.44
N ARG A 17 -9.22 -6.92 6.57
CA ARG A 17 -8.48 -7.80 7.48
C ARG A 17 -8.12 -9.12 6.81
N ILE A 18 -9.05 -9.67 6.02
CA ILE A 18 -8.79 -10.92 5.29
C ILE A 18 -7.62 -10.72 4.32
N LEU A 19 -7.65 -9.64 3.55
CA LEU A 19 -6.59 -9.37 2.58
C LEU A 19 -5.26 -9.07 3.24
N PHE A 20 -5.26 -8.34 4.36
CA PHE A 20 -4.03 -8.06 5.11
C PHE A 20 -3.42 -9.36 5.64
N LYS A 21 -4.24 -10.28 6.15
CA LYS A 21 -3.73 -11.57 6.63
C LYS A 21 -3.15 -12.39 5.49
N GLU A 22 -3.81 -12.40 4.34
CA GLU A 22 -3.30 -13.11 3.16
C GLU A 22 -1.95 -12.53 2.74
N TYR A 23 -1.83 -11.20 2.74
CA TYR A 23 -0.59 -10.52 2.41
C TYR A 23 0.54 -10.95 3.35
N LEU A 24 0.27 -10.94 4.65
CA LEU A 24 1.28 -11.30 5.65
C LEU A 24 1.72 -12.76 5.51
N GLU A 25 0.78 -13.66 5.23
CA GLU A 25 1.08 -15.06 5.04
C GLU A 25 1.92 -15.30 3.78
N GLU A 26 1.56 -14.64 2.69
CA GLU A 26 2.30 -14.80 1.44
C GLU A 26 3.70 -14.23 1.57
N LEU A 27 3.85 -13.08 2.23
CA LEU A 27 5.14 -12.46 2.44
C LEU A 27 6.06 -13.36 3.26
N ASN A 28 5.49 -14.06 4.23
CA ASN A 28 6.19 -15.02 5.08
C ASN A 28 7.40 -14.39 5.80
N GLU A 29 7.21 -13.16 6.31
CA GLU A 29 8.22 -12.46 7.07
C GLU A 29 7.60 -11.95 8.36
N ASN A 30 8.44 -11.76 9.39
CA ASN A 30 7.96 -11.23 10.65
C ASN A 30 7.93 -9.70 10.57
N LEU A 31 6.75 -9.13 10.51
CA LEU A 31 6.54 -7.69 10.43
C LEU A 31 6.07 -7.09 11.75
N CYS A 32 6.26 -7.77 12.89
CA CYS A 32 5.78 -7.20 14.15
C CYS A 32 6.39 -5.84 14.45
N PHE A 33 7.58 -5.52 13.92
CA PHE A 33 8.14 -4.18 14.07
C PHE A 33 7.29 -3.09 13.40
N GLN A 34 6.34 -3.48 12.55
CA GLN A 34 5.41 -2.54 11.90
C GLN A 34 4.07 -2.51 12.62
N HIS A 35 3.96 -3.17 13.78
CA HIS A 35 2.73 -3.19 14.58
C HIS A 35 1.54 -3.77 13.84
N THR A 36 1.77 -4.89 13.13
CA THR A 36 0.73 -5.52 12.32
C THR A 36 -0.47 -6.02 13.12
N ASP A 37 -0.27 -6.44 14.37
CA ASP A 37 -1.38 -6.87 15.22
C ASP A 37 -2.34 -5.71 15.49
N GLU A 38 -1.82 -4.54 15.80
CA GLU A 38 -2.64 -3.35 16.03
C GLU A 38 -3.36 -2.94 14.75
N GLU A 39 -2.69 -3.05 13.62
CA GLU A 39 -3.23 -2.74 12.31
C GLU A 39 -4.44 -3.62 11.99
N LEU A 40 -4.37 -4.91 12.30
CA LEU A 40 -5.49 -5.83 12.05
C LEU A 40 -6.69 -5.53 12.93
N VAL A 41 -6.45 -5.08 14.16
CA VAL A 41 -7.54 -4.73 15.07
C VAL A 41 -8.23 -3.45 14.60
N SER A 42 -7.47 -2.44 14.23
CA SER A 42 -8.01 -1.13 13.86
C SER A 42 -7.32 -0.58 12.61
N PRO A 43 -7.65 -1.10 11.42
CA PRO A 43 -6.98 -0.64 10.20
C PRO A 43 -7.13 0.86 9.94
N LEU A 44 -8.28 1.44 10.28
CA LEU A 44 -8.52 2.86 10.03
C LEU A 44 -7.79 3.78 10.97
N LYS A 45 -7.31 3.28 12.11
CA LYS A 45 -6.51 4.09 13.00
C LYS A 45 -5.21 4.52 12.32
N LYS A 46 -4.62 3.62 11.55
CA LYS A 46 -3.35 3.86 10.86
C LYS A 46 -3.55 4.46 9.47
N TYR A 47 -4.56 3.97 8.76
CA TYR A 47 -4.75 4.32 7.35
C TYR A 47 -6.02 5.12 7.07
N GLY A 48 -6.66 5.65 8.10
CA GLY A 48 -7.93 6.36 7.91
C GLY A 48 -7.76 7.83 7.53
N GLN A 49 -8.89 8.40 7.12
CA GLN A 49 -8.96 9.82 6.81
C GLN A 49 -8.69 10.65 8.05
N PRO A 50 -8.22 11.88 7.92
CA PRO A 50 -7.96 12.58 6.65
C PRO A 50 -6.58 12.35 6.07
N HIS A 51 -5.65 11.78 6.84
CA HIS A 51 -4.24 11.70 6.43
C HIS A 51 -3.91 10.46 5.63
N GLY A 52 -4.60 9.36 5.87
CA GLY A 52 -4.37 8.12 5.18
C GLY A 52 -5.44 7.78 4.17
N SER A 53 -5.27 6.66 3.51
CA SER A 53 -6.27 6.08 2.61
C SER A 53 -6.17 4.58 2.68
N LEU A 54 -7.30 3.92 2.53
CA LEU A 54 -7.38 2.47 2.49
C LEU A 54 -8.28 2.13 1.32
N LEU A 55 -7.73 1.39 0.35
CA LEU A 55 -8.44 1.10 -0.89
C LEU A 55 -8.59 -0.40 -1.09
N LEU A 56 -9.76 -0.80 -1.56
CA LEU A 56 -10.02 -2.17 -2.00
C LEU A 56 -10.33 -2.17 -3.48
N ALA A 57 -9.80 -3.16 -4.19
CA ALA A 57 -10.13 -3.38 -5.59
C ALA A 57 -11.06 -4.58 -5.69
N TYR A 58 -12.03 -4.47 -6.57
CA TYR A 58 -13.03 -5.52 -6.81
C TYR A 58 -13.04 -5.90 -8.27
N ILE A 59 -13.27 -7.18 -8.53
CA ILE A 59 -13.59 -7.68 -9.86
C ILE A 59 -14.90 -8.45 -9.75
N ASN A 60 -15.92 -8.02 -10.50
CA ASN A 60 -17.24 -8.65 -10.46
C ASN A 60 -17.77 -8.76 -9.03
N ASP A 61 -17.60 -7.68 -8.28
CA ASP A 61 -18.03 -7.54 -6.88
C ASP A 61 -17.32 -8.46 -5.90
N LYS A 62 -16.19 -9.05 -6.31
CA LYS A 62 -15.37 -9.87 -5.42
C LYS A 62 -14.09 -9.12 -5.05
N PRO A 63 -13.74 -9.07 -3.76
CA PRO A 63 -12.49 -8.41 -3.36
C PRO A 63 -11.30 -9.09 -3.98
N ALA A 64 -10.46 -8.33 -4.66
CA ALA A 64 -9.33 -8.87 -5.41
C ALA A 64 -8.00 -8.34 -4.92
N GLY A 65 -7.97 -7.20 -4.25
CA GLY A 65 -6.71 -6.63 -3.78
C GLY A 65 -6.91 -5.41 -2.90
N CYS A 66 -5.83 -4.92 -2.34
CA CYS A 66 -5.84 -3.77 -1.44
C CYS A 66 -4.56 -2.98 -1.53
N ILE A 67 -4.60 -1.76 -1.01
CA ILE A 67 -3.43 -0.90 -0.85
C ILE A 67 -3.76 0.13 0.23
N ALA A 68 -2.73 0.61 0.93
CA ALA A 68 -2.93 1.57 2.02
C ALA A 68 -1.92 2.70 1.95
N LEU A 69 -2.30 3.83 2.53
CA LEU A 69 -1.49 5.04 2.59
C LEU A 69 -1.48 5.55 4.02
N GLN A 70 -0.31 5.88 4.54
CA GLN A 70 -0.22 6.58 5.83
C GLN A 70 0.71 7.77 5.70
N HIS A 71 0.49 8.78 6.55
CA HIS A 71 1.43 9.89 6.61
C HIS A 71 2.60 9.50 7.51
N LEU A 72 3.75 10.13 7.28
CA LEU A 72 4.92 9.94 8.13
C LEU A 72 5.17 11.19 8.95
N LYS A 73 6.12 11.12 9.89
CA LYS A 73 6.44 12.26 10.73
C LYS A 73 6.92 13.47 9.93
N GLU A 74 7.66 13.21 8.86
CA GLU A 74 8.15 14.30 8.02
C GLU A 74 6.97 14.91 7.27
N GLU A 75 6.81 16.22 7.37
CA GLU A 75 5.70 16.92 6.73
C GLU A 75 5.76 16.74 5.22
N GLY A 76 4.60 16.45 4.64
CA GLY A 76 4.50 16.29 3.20
C GLY A 76 4.90 14.92 2.67
N VAL A 77 5.27 14.00 3.56
CA VAL A 77 5.71 12.65 3.14
C VAL A 77 4.68 11.62 3.57
N CYS A 78 4.31 10.75 2.63
CA CYS A 78 3.42 9.64 2.91
C CYS A 78 4.07 8.34 2.48
N GLU A 79 3.51 7.23 2.94
CA GLU A 79 4.06 5.91 2.69
C GLU A 79 3.00 4.99 2.11
N MET A 80 3.35 4.29 1.02
CA MET A 80 2.51 3.23 0.46
C MET A 80 2.76 1.94 1.23
N LYS A 81 1.67 1.27 1.63
CA LYS A 81 1.74 0.03 2.42
C LYS A 81 0.73 -0.97 1.89
N ARG A 82 1.02 -2.22 2.09
CA ARG A 82 0.06 -3.32 1.97
C ARG A 82 -0.53 -3.50 0.57
N LEU A 83 0.26 -3.23 -0.46
CA LEU A 83 -0.18 -3.56 -1.82
C LEU A 83 -0.22 -5.07 -1.97
N TYR A 84 -1.40 -5.59 -2.25
CA TYR A 84 -1.60 -7.02 -2.39
C TYR A 84 -2.71 -7.30 -3.38
N VAL A 85 -2.49 -8.25 -4.28
CA VAL A 85 -3.49 -8.73 -5.21
C VAL A 85 -3.58 -10.23 -5.04
N ARG A 86 -4.79 -10.74 -4.84
CA ARG A 86 -5.02 -12.18 -4.66
C ARG A 86 -4.52 -12.95 -5.87
N LEU A 87 -3.97 -14.14 -5.63
CA LEU A 87 -3.30 -14.94 -6.65
C LEU A 87 -4.14 -15.15 -7.91
N GLY A 88 -5.41 -15.48 -7.74
CA GLY A 88 -6.28 -15.76 -8.87
C GLY A 88 -6.65 -14.54 -9.72
N TYR A 89 -6.27 -13.33 -9.26
CA TYR A 89 -6.63 -12.09 -9.93
C TYR A 89 -5.42 -11.34 -10.48
N ARG A 90 -4.23 -11.93 -10.41
CA ARG A 90 -3.01 -11.28 -10.89
C ARG A 90 -2.96 -11.29 -12.42
N GLY A 91 -2.21 -10.31 -12.97
CA GLY A 91 -2.08 -10.19 -14.42
C GLY A 91 -3.26 -9.52 -15.10
N LYS A 92 -4.13 -8.86 -14.32
CA LYS A 92 -5.34 -8.21 -14.85
C LYS A 92 -5.33 -6.70 -14.65
N GLY A 93 -4.19 -6.12 -14.27
CA GLY A 93 -4.08 -4.68 -14.12
C GLY A 93 -4.57 -4.12 -12.79
N ILE A 94 -4.87 -5.00 -11.82
CA ILE A 94 -5.42 -4.56 -10.54
C ILE A 94 -4.40 -3.77 -9.73
N ALA A 95 -3.15 -4.25 -9.68
CA ALA A 95 -2.10 -3.55 -8.94
C ALA A 95 -1.86 -2.17 -9.52
N ASP A 96 -1.84 -2.05 -10.86
CA ASP A 96 -1.72 -0.74 -11.51
C ASP A 96 -2.85 0.19 -11.10
N ALA A 97 -4.08 -0.31 -11.11
CA ALA A 97 -5.25 0.50 -10.75
C ALA A 97 -5.17 0.97 -9.31
N LEU A 98 -4.73 0.10 -8.40
CA LEU A 98 -4.58 0.45 -6.98
C LEU A 98 -3.51 1.52 -6.79
N VAL A 99 -2.35 1.35 -7.43
CA VAL A 99 -1.25 2.32 -7.32
C VAL A 99 -1.67 3.68 -7.89
N GLU A 100 -2.31 3.68 -9.06
CA GLU A 100 -2.76 4.92 -9.68
C GLU A 100 -3.75 5.68 -8.80
N LYS A 101 -4.71 4.95 -8.23
CA LYS A 101 -5.69 5.58 -7.34
C LYS A 101 -5.04 6.11 -6.07
N LEU A 102 -4.08 5.37 -5.51
CA LEU A 102 -3.40 5.82 -4.31
C LEU A 102 -2.56 7.07 -4.58
N LEU A 103 -1.87 7.12 -5.73
CA LEU A 103 -1.11 8.30 -6.10
C LEU A 103 -2.03 9.52 -6.25
N SER A 104 -3.20 9.33 -6.85
CA SER A 104 -4.19 10.38 -6.98
C SER A 104 -4.67 10.88 -5.61
N GLU A 105 -4.97 9.95 -4.70
CA GLU A 105 -5.37 10.29 -3.34
C GLU A 105 -4.29 11.10 -2.61
N ALA A 106 -3.03 10.68 -2.75
CA ALA A 106 -1.93 11.35 -2.10
C ALA A 106 -1.76 12.78 -2.61
N LYS A 107 -1.88 12.97 -3.93
CA LYS A 107 -1.78 14.31 -4.51
C LYS A 107 -2.91 15.21 -4.04
N GLN A 108 -4.13 14.67 -3.97
CA GLN A 108 -5.28 15.44 -3.50
C GLN A 108 -5.13 15.84 -2.05
N LYS A 109 -4.46 15.04 -1.24
CA LYS A 109 -4.21 15.35 0.17
C LYS A 109 -3.04 16.32 0.36
N GLY A 110 -2.35 16.67 -0.71
CA GLY A 110 -1.26 17.64 -0.66
C GLY A 110 0.10 17.07 -0.32
N TYR A 111 0.26 15.77 -0.34
CA TYR A 111 1.57 15.16 -0.09
C TYR A 111 2.53 15.52 -1.23
N LYS A 112 3.79 15.72 -0.87
CA LYS A 112 4.85 16.08 -1.82
C LYS A 112 5.68 14.90 -2.27
N LYS A 113 5.74 13.86 -1.43
CA LYS A 113 6.57 12.69 -1.71
C LYS A 113 5.91 11.44 -1.13
N MET A 114 5.96 10.36 -1.88
CA MET A 114 5.54 9.04 -1.39
C MET A 114 6.75 8.13 -1.35
N VAL A 115 6.90 7.41 -0.23
CA VAL A 115 7.97 6.44 -0.06
C VAL A 115 7.36 5.06 0.14
N LEU A 116 8.18 4.04 -0.03
CA LEU A 116 7.80 2.66 0.26
C LEU A 116 9.04 1.84 0.56
N ASP A 117 8.85 0.71 1.23
CA ASP A 117 9.88 -0.30 1.32
C ASP A 117 9.33 -1.61 0.79
N THR A 118 10.22 -2.40 0.22
CA THR A 118 9.87 -3.70 -0.32
C THR A 118 11.10 -4.61 -0.17
N LEU A 119 11.01 -5.81 -0.66
CA LEU A 119 12.11 -6.77 -0.57
C LEU A 119 12.66 -7.06 -1.96
N GLU A 120 13.99 -7.20 -2.02
CA GLU A 120 14.70 -7.45 -3.28
C GLU A 120 14.12 -8.65 -4.03
N ARG A 121 13.68 -9.69 -3.32
CA ARG A 121 13.12 -10.88 -3.96
C ARG A 121 11.77 -10.65 -4.62
N LEU A 122 11.10 -9.54 -4.32
CA LEU A 122 9.78 -9.25 -4.87
C LEU A 122 9.92 -8.44 -6.15
N GLN A 123 10.54 -9.06 -7.15
CA GLN A 123 10.86 -8.37 -8.41
C GLN A 123 9.63 -7.84 -9.17
N PRO A 124 8.51 -8.56 -9.26
CA PRO A 124 7.34 -7.99 -9.93
C PRO A 124 6.85 -6.70 -9.29
N ALA A 125 6.90 -6.61 -7.95
CA ALA A 125 6.50 -5.39 -7.25
C ALA A 125 7.46 -4.24 -7.56
N ILE A 126 8.77 -4.51 -7.53
CA ILE A 126 9.77 -3.49 -7.81
C ILE A 126 9.58 -2.95 -9.23
N LYS A 127 9.33 -3.82 -10.19
CA LYS A 127 9.09 -3.41 -11.57
C LYS A 127 7.83 -2.55 -11.69
N LEU A 128 6.79 -2.91 -10.95
CA LEU A 128 5.55 -2.14 -10.93
C LEU A 128 5.81 -0.73 -10.39
N TYR A 129 6.53 -0.62 -9.28
CA TYR A 129 6.83 0.68 -8.70
C TYR A 129 7.66 1.54 -9.64
N ALA A 130 8.67 0.95 -10.27
CA ALA A 130 9.49 1.67 -11.25
C ALA A 130 8.65 2.16 -12.42
N LYS A 131 7.72 1.36 -12.88
CA LYS A 131 6.80 1.73 -13.96
C LYS A 131 5.99 2.96 -13.59
N HIS A 132 5.63 3.09 -12.31
CA HIS A 132 4.86 4.23 -11.84
C HIS A 132 5.72 5.42 -11.40
N GLY A 133 7.02 5.37 -11.67
CA GLY A 133 7.90 6.51 -11.45
C GLY A 133 8.66 6.50 -10.15
N PHE A 134 8.59 5.41 -9.38
CA PHE A 134 9.40 5.31 -8.17
C PHE A 134 10.85 5.00 -8.51
N VAL A 135 11.77 5.57 -7.74
CA VAL A 135 13.20 5.32 -7.88
C VAL A 135 13.77 4.92 -6.53
N ASN A 136 14.91 4.24 -6.55
CA ASN A 136 15.56 3.81 -5.31
C ASN A 136 15.98 5.02 -4.48
N THR A 137 15.88 4.87 -3.16
CA THR A 137 16.31 5.91 -2.24
C THR A 137 16.95 5.29 -1.01
N SER A 138 17.45 6.11 -0.11
CA SER A 138 18.03 5.63 1.13
C SER A 138 16.95 5.27 2.15
N ALA A 139 17.34 4.53 3.19
CA ALA A 139 16.41 4.13 4.23
C ALA A 139 15.83 5.36 4.94
N TYR A 140 14.53 5.37 5.10
CA TYR A 140 13.85 6.42 5.86
C TYR A 140 13.42 5.92 7.25
N TYR A 141 13.60 4.63 7.50
CA TYR A 141 13.51 4.03 8.82
C TYR A 141 14.27 2.71 8.77
N HIS A 142 14.53 2.12 9.93
CA HIS A 142 15.23 0.84 9.99
C HIS A 142 14.27 -0.32 9.86
N ASN A 143 14.35 -1.05 8.74
CA ASN A 143 13.64 -2.30 8.54
C ASN A 143 14.67 -3.42 8.74
N PRO A 144 14.48 -4.30 9.74
CA PRO A 144 15.51 -5.30 10.07
C PRO A 144 15.56 -6.49 9.13
N LEU A 145 14.65 -6.59 8.18
CA LEU A 145 14.63 -7.74 7.27
C LEU A 145 15.80 -7.67 6.29
N PRO A 146 16.29 -8.84 5.83
CA PRO A 146 17.33 -8.84 4.81
C PRO A 146 16.77 -8.46 3.44
N GLY A 147 17.59 -7.81 2.62
CA GLY A 147 17.20 -7.51 1.25
C GLY A 147 16.18 -6.41 1.09
N VAL A 148 16.11 -5.47 2.04
CA VAL A 148 15.14 -4.37 1.96
C VAL A 148 15.56 -3.37 0.90
N VAL A 149 14.60 -2.94 0.08
CA VAL A 149 14.77 -1.91 -0.93
C VAL A 149 13.83 -0.77 -0.57
N TYR A 150 14.34 0.47 -0.56
CA TYR A 150 13.55 1.67 -0.30
C TYR A 150 13.39 2.44 -1.60
N MET A 151 12.18 2.92 -1.86
CA MET A 151 11.89 3.67 -3.09
C MET A 151 11.07 4.90 -2.77
N GLU A 152 11.15 5.89 -3.66
CA GLU A 152 10.41 7.14 -3.49
C GLU A 152 9.93 7.68 -4.82
N LYS A 153 8.87 8.48 -4.76
CA LYS A 153 8.35 9.20 -5.91
C LYS A 153 7.94 10.60 -5.47
N MET A 154 8.39 11.62 -6.20
CA MET A 154 7.95 12.98 -5.95
C MET A 154 6.56 13.18 -6.54
N LEU A 155 5.69 13.83 -5.78
CA LEU A 155 4.28 14.03 -6.14
C LEU A 155 3.97 15.48 -6.51
N LEU A 156 4.99 16.29 -6.66
CA LEU A 156 4.77 17.70 -6.92
C LEU A 156 3.96 17.91 -8.19
N PRO A 157 3.00 18.79 -8.13
CA PRO A 157 2.35 19.20 -9.37
C PRO A 157 3.35 19.93 -10.15
N LYS A 158 3.27 19.83 -11.04
CA LYS A 158 4.18 20.53 -11.68
C LYS A 158 4.17 21.74 -11.59
#